data_5a532ce9c040fa08213903e6f4f66e12
#
_entry.id   5a532ce9c040fa08213903e6f4f66e12
#
_cell.length_a   1.000
_cell.length_b   1.000
_cell.length_c   1.000
_cell.angle_alpha   90.00
_cell.angle_beta   90.00
_cell.angle_gamma   90.00
#
_symmetry.space_group_name_H-M   'P 1'
#
loop_
_entity.id
_entity.type
_entity.pdbx_description
1 polymer ?
#
loop_
_entity_poly.entity_id
_entity_poly.type
_entity_poly.pdbx_seq_one_letter_code
_entity_poly.pdbx_strand_id
1 'polypeptide(L)'
;MVKIGIIGVGHTIGIARNHIEAYKCCPDAVITAVYDIRSERAQQTIDQMELHDAKACTSLEELFGLCDAVSICTPNATHVELTVQALKAGKHVLC
;
A
#
# COMPACT_ATOMS: atom_id res chain seq x y z
N MET A 1 14.64 1.52 8.71
CA MET A 1 13.58 2.16 7.92
C MET A 1 12.42 1.19 7.73
N VAL A 2 11.22 1.64 8.01
CA VAL A 2 10.02 0.80 7.89
C VAL A 2 9.57 0.75 6.44
N LYS A 3 9.37 -0.44 5.92
CA LYS A 3 8.90 -0.64 4.54
C LYS A 3 7.38 -0.72 4.54
N ILE A 4 6.75 0.13 3.74
CA ILE A 4 5.30 0.28 3.70
C ILE A 4 4.73 -0.27 2.39
N GLY A 5 3.67 -1.08 2.51
CA GLY A 5 2.88 -1.51 1.37
C GLY A 5 1.55 -0.77 1.35
N ILE A 6 1.13 -0.30 0.20
CA ILE A 6 -0.14 0.40 0.02
C ILE A 6 -1.12 -0.55 -0.68
N ILE A 7 -2.27 -0.78 -0.07
CA ILE A 7 -3.31 -1.62 -0.64
C ILE A 7 -4.51 -0.74 -1.00
N GLY A 8 -4.84 -0.69 -2.28
CA GLY A 8 -5.97 0.06 -2.77
C GLY A 8 -5.63 1.49 -3.12
N VAL A 9 -5.43 1.75 -4.41
CA VAL A 9 -5.14 3.11 -4.92
C VAL A 9 -6.18 3.52 -5.95
N GLY A 10 -7.34 2.85 -5.93
CA GLY A 10 -8.40 3.03 -6.92
C GLY A 10 -9.00 4.41 -6.95
N HIS A 11 -10.29 4.49 -7.26
CA HIS A 11 -10.90 5.80 -7.50
C HIS A 11 -11.12 6.64 -6.28
N THR A 12 -10.91 6.12 -5.11
CA THR A 12 -11.12 6.94 -3.91
C THR A 12 -9.97 7.90 -3.82
N ILE A 13 -10.13 8.94 -4.54
CA ILE A 13 -9.19 10.03 -4.60
C ILE A 13 -9.01 10.56 -3.19
N GLY A 14 -7.80 10.61 -2.74
CA GLY A 14 -7.46 11.28 -1.52
C GLY A 14 -6.96 10.39 -0.40
N ILE A 15 -7.60 9.26 -0.09
CA ILE A 15 -7.16 8.43 1.04
C ILE A 15 -5.77 7.84 0.79
N ALA A 16 -5.61 7.11 -0.31
CA ALA A 16 -4.30 6.53 -0.63
C ALA A 16 -3.26 7.61 -0.84
N ARG A 17 -3.62 8.68 -1.55
CA ARG A 17 -2.72 9.80 -1.78
C ARG A 17 -2.26 10.42 -0.46
N ASN A 18 -3.19 10.64 0.48
CA ASN A 18 -2.86 11.23 1.77
C ASN A 18 -1.90 10.34 2.56
N HIS A 19 -2.13 9.03 2.54
CA HIS A 19 -1.22 8.09 3.19
C HIS A 19 0.16 8.14 2.55
N ILE A 20 0.22 8.12 1.23
CA ILE A 20 1.48 8.14 0.49
C ILE A 20 2.25 9.43 0.79
N GLU A 21 1.58 10.57 0.75
CA GLU A 21 2.23 11.84 1.04
C GLU A 21 2.77 11.91 2.45
N ALA A 22 2.01 11.37 3.42
CA ALA A 22 2.46 11.32 4.80
C ALA A 22 3.73 10.46 4.94
N TYR A 23 3.77 9.31 4.28
CA TYR A 23 4.96 8.47 4.34
C TYR A 23 6.16 9.11 3.63
N LYS A 24 5.92 9.83 2.54
CA LYS A 24 7.02 10.52 1.84
C LYS A 24 7.66 11.61 2.71
N CYS A 25 6.90 12.16 3.64
CA CYS A 25 7.42 13.15 4.57
C CYS A 25 8.07 12.53 5.81
N CYS A 26 8.02 11.22 5.96
CA CYS A 26 8.57 10.52 7.10
C CYS A 26 9.94 9.95 6.75
N PRO A 27 11.03 10.43 7.38
CA PRO A 27 12.37 9.97 7.01
C PRO A 27 12.63 8.50 7.39
N ASP A 28 11.81 7.92 8.27
CA ASP A 28 12.00 6.54 8.71
C ASP A 28 11.12 5.55 7.97
N ALA A 29 10.38 5.99 6.95
CA ALA A 29 9.49 5.14 6.20
C ALA A 29 9.78 5.22 4.70
N VAL A 30 9.60 4.10 4.01
CA VAL A 30 9.75 4.03 2.56
C VAL A 30 8.63 3.15 2.01
N ILE A 31 7.99 3.60 0.92
CA ILE A 31 6.97 2.81 0.27
C ILE A 31 7.65 1.86 -0.70
N THR A 32 7.51 0.55 -0.45
CA THR A 32 8.19 -0.49 -1.22
C THR A 32 7.26 -1.31 -2.10
N ALA A 33 5.96 -1.20 -1.90
CA ALA A 33 5.01 -2.00 -2.66
C ALA A 33 3.66 -1.30 -2.75
N VAL A 34 3.01 -1.44 -3.89
CA VAL A 34 1.66 -0.92 -4.11
C VAL A 34 0.85 -2.02 -4.77
N TYR A 35 -0.34 -2.27 -4.27
CA TYR A 35 -1.25 -3.24 -4.84
C TYR A 35 -2.64 -2.64 -5.03
N ASP A 36 -3.23 -2.90 -6.17
CA ASP A 36 -4.64 -2.62 -6.44
C ASP A 36 -5.18 -3.81 -7.22
N ILE A 37 -6.48 -4.06 -7.09
CA ILE A 37 -7.13 -5.12 -7.82
C ILE A 37 -6.95 -4.93 -9.33
N ARG A 38 -6.77 -3.69 -9.75
CA ARG A 38 -6.38 -3.35 -11.11
C ARG A 38 -4.90 -2.97 -11.11
N SER A 39 -4.08 -3.86 -11.63
CA SER A 39 -2.61 -3.68 -11.57
C SER A 39 -2.11 -2.41 -12.25
N GLU A 40 -2.79 -1.97 -13.31
CA GLU A 40 -2.41 -0.73 -14.00
C GLU A 40 -2.54 0.50 -13.09
N ARG A 41 -3.46 0.48 -12.13
CA ARG A 41 -3.61 1.60 -11.20
C ARG A 41 -2.46 1.66 -10.22
N ALA A 42 -1.97 0.51 -9.80
CA ALA A 42 -0.80 0.47 -8.92
C ALA A 42 0.41 1.11 -9.62
N GLN A 43 0.65 0.74 -10.86
CA GLN A 43 1.77 1.30 -11.61
C GLN A 43 1.57 2.80 -11.89
N GLN A 44 0.36 3.21 -12.23
CA GLN A 44 0.06 4.64 -12.43
C GLN A 44 0.34 5.46 -11.17
N THR A 45 -0.03 4.93 -10.01
CA THR A 45 0.20 5.62 -8.75
C THR A 45 1.69 5.75 -8.48
N ILE A 46 2.46 4.70 -8.72
CA ILE A 46 3.91 4.75 -8.56
C ILE A 46 4.51 5.83 -9.45
N ASP A 47 4.07 5.90 -10.70
CA ASP A 47 4.58 6.88 -11.65
C ASP A 47 4.18 8.31 -11.27
N GLN A 48 2.90 8.51 -10.92
CA GLN A 48 2.37 9.83 -10.60
C GLN A 48 2.93 10.40 -9.29
N MET A 49 3.14 9.54 -8.31
CA MET A 49 3.64 9.95 -7.00
C MET A 49 5.15 9.82 -6.87
N GLU A 50 5.82 9.41 -7.94
CA GLU A 50 7.28 9.26 -7.97
C GLU A 50 7.81 8.35 -6.86
N LEU A 51 7.20 7.17 -6.74
CA LEU A 51 7.58 6.19 -5.72
C LEU A 51 8.70 5.29 -6.26
N HIS A 52 9.92 5.81 -6.22
CA HIS A 52 11.07 5.17 -6.88
C HIS A 52 11.46 3.81 -6.30
N ASP A 53 11.15 3.57 -5.04
CA ASP A 53 11.50 2.31 -4.38
C ASP A 53 10.35 1.31 -4.37
N ALA A 54 9.22 1.66 -4.95
CA ALA A 54 8.02 0.84 -4.91
C ALA A 54 7.86 -0.03 -6.14
N LYS A 55 7.29 -1.20 -5.92
CA LYS A 55 6.93 -2.13 -6.99
C LYS A 55 5.42 -2.27 -7.07
N ALA A 56 4.89 -2.26 -8.29
CA ALA A 56 3.48 -2.56 -8.51
C ALA A 56 3.30 -4.07 -8.40
N CYS A 57 2.62 -4.51 -7.34
CA CYS A 57 2.45 -5.93 -7.07
C CYS A 57 1.21 -6.49 -7.75
N THR A 58 1.27 -7.75 -8.16
CA THR A 58 0.15 -8.43 -8.80
C THR A 58 -0.63 -9.31 -7.82
N SER A 59 -0.13 -9.46 -6.60
CA SER A 59 -0.81 -10.24 -5.56
C SER A 59 -0.51 -9.65 -4.19
N LEU A 60 -1.36 -9.98 -3.22
CA LEU A 60 -1.12 -9.57 -1.83
C LEU A 60 0.09 -10.28 -1.25
N GLU A 61 0.31 -11.53 -1.64
CA GLU A 61 1.48 -12.28 -1.17
C GLU A 61 2.78 -11.60 -1.59
N GLU A 62 2.83 -11.12 -2.81
CA GLU A 62 3.99 -10.38 -3.29
C GLU A 62 4.19 -9.10 -2.47
N LEU A 63 3.12 -8.37 -2.24
CA LEU A 63 3.19 -7.14 -1.44
C LEU A 63 3.68 -7.43 -0.04
N PHE A 64 3.13 -8.44 0.62
CA PHE A 64 3.54 -8.78 1.99
C PHE A 64 5.01 -9.18 2.06
N GLY A 65 5.55 -9.75 1.01
CA GLY A 65 6.97 -10.10 0.96
C GLY A 65 7.91 -8.91 0.84
N LEU A 66 7.38 -7.74 0.51
CA LEU A 66 8.17 -6.54 0.24
C LEU A 66 8.02 -5.44 1.30
N CYS A 67 7.20 -5.65 2.31
CA CYS A 67 6.94 -4.60 3.30
C CYS A 67 6.87 -5.14 4.72
N ASP A 68 6.96 -4.22 5.69
CA ASP A 68 6.84 -4.53 7.12
C ASP A 68 5.47 -4.14 7.65
N ALA A 69 4.84 -3.14 7.05
CA ALA A 69 3.55 -2.62 7.44
C ALA A 69 2.74 -2.29 6.21
N VAL A 70 1.42 -2.26 6.35
CA VAL A 70 0.53 -1.96 5.23
C VAL A 70 -0.45 -0.86 5.61
N SER A 71 -0.77 -0.01 4.63
CA SER A 71 -1.87 0.94 4.70
C SER A 71 -2.99 0.41 3.81
N ILE A 72 -4.16 0.18 4.40
CA ILE A 72 -5.32 -0.33 3.68
C ILE A 72 -6.22 0.84 3.33
N CYS A 73 -6.28 1.16 2.04
CA CYS A 73 -7.02 2.32 1.52
C CYS A 73 -8.18 1.90 0.62
N THR A 74 -8.64 0.66 0.77
CA THR A 74 -9.76 0.14 0.01
C THR A 74 -11.10 0.57 0.63
N PRO A 75 -12.23 0.34 -0.05
CA PRO A 75 -13.55 0.59 0.54
C PRO A 75 -13.75 -0.20 1.83
N ASN A 76 -14.58 0.35 2.73
CA ASN A 76 -14.79 -0.21 4.06
C ASN A 76 -15.17 -1.70 4.06
N ALA A 77 -15.90 -2.16 3.06
CA ALA A 77 -16.35 -3.54 3.01
C ALA A 77 -15.22 -4.57 2.98
N THR A 78 -14.03 -4.16 2.52
CA THR A 78 -12.89 -5.06 2.39
C THR A 78 -11.86 -4.91 3.50
N HIS A 79 -12.02 -3.92 4.37
CA HIS A 79 -11.02 -3.62 5.41
C HIS A 79 -10.80 -4.79 6.37
N VAL A 80 -11.86 -5.42 6.85
CA VAL A 80 -11.74 -6.51 7.82
C VAL A 80 -10.97 -7.69 7.23
N GLU A 81 -11.33 -8.10 6.03
CA GLU A 81 -10.68 -9.22 5.38
C GLU A 81 -9.20 -8.95 5.12
N LEU A 82 -8.88 -7.78 4.59
CA LEU A 82 -7.50 -7.42 4.30
C LEU A 82 -6.69 -7.26 5.58
N THR A 83 -7.29 -6.69 6.62
CA THR A 83 -6.62 -6.56 7.91
C THR A 83 -6.25 -7.92 8.47
N VAL A 84 -7.18 -8.88 8.41
CA VAL A 84 -6.92 -10.24 8.90
C VAL A 84 -5.77 -10.88 8.12
N GLN A 85 -5.79 -10.76 6.79
CA GLN A 85 -4.73 -11.32 5.96
C GLN A 85 -3.37 -10.71 6.29
N ALA A 86 -3.31 -9.39 6.47
CA ALA A 86 -2.07 -8.70 6.80
C ALA A 86 -1.53 -9.13 8.17
N LEU A 87 -2.42 -9.22 9.16
CA LEU A 87 -2.02 -9.66 10.50
C LEU A 87 -1.50 -11.09 10.48
N LYS A 88 -2.13 -11.98 9.72
CA LYS A 88 -1.65 -13.36 9.57
C LYS A 88 -0.28 -13.41 8.90
N ALA A 89 0.02 -12.45 8.05
CA ALA A 89 1.34 -12.34 7.41
C ALA A 89 2.38 -11.66 8.31
N GLY A 90 2.02 -11.30 9.52
CA GLY A 90 2.93 -10.68 10.48
C GLY A 90 3.18 -9.20 10.23
N LYS A 91 2.25 -8.51 9.56
CA LYS A 91 2.43 -7.11 9.22
C LYS A 91 1.67 -6.19 10.17
N HIS A 92 2.20 -5.00 10.39
CA HIS A 92 1.46 -3.93 11.07
C HIS A 92 0.47 -3.33 10.09
N VAL A 93 -0.69 -2.91 10.59
CA VAL A 93 -1.78 -2.44 9.73
C VAL A 93 -2.25 -1.05 10.14
N LEU A 94 -2.41 -0.19 9.13
CA LEU A 94 -3.04 1.11 9.27
C LEU A 94 -4.22 1.15 8.28
N CYS A 95 -5.40 1.49 8.76
CA CYS A 95 -6.58 1.63 7.91
C CYS A 95 -6.99 3.08 7.74
#